data_8008e8a28d840552af4b29c9456b1238
#
_entry.id   8008e8a28d840552af4b29c9456b1238
#
_cell.length_a   1.000
_cell.length_b   1.000
_cell.length_c   1.000
_cell.angle_alpha   90.00
_cell.angle_beta   90.00
_cell.angle_gamma   90.00
#
_symmetry.space_group_name_H-M   'P 1'
#
loop_
_entity.id
_entity.type
_entity.pdbx_description
1 polymer ?
#
loop_
_entity_poly.entity_id
_entity_poly.type
_entity_poly.pdbx_seq_one_letter_code
_entity_poly.pdbx_strand_id
1 'polypeptide(L)'
;MMSGHVFHPGHSELHGITVVVETTGDALFVGRYHEETVAGVLLHDVAELQAAGDAATREEFLRKTFKFGVHAQHGHKVIPTLEVRRISRLVEWDKG
;
A
#
# COMPACT_ATOMS: atom_id res chain seq x y z
N MET A 1 -15.80 -7.83 20.92
CA MET A 1 -15.46 -7.67 20.37
C MET A 1 -14.97 -7.58 19.94
N MET A 2 -15.11 -7.65 19.97
CA MET A 2 -14.62 -7.49 19.32
C MET A 2 -14.04 -7.10 18.86
N SER A 3 -14.19 -6.90 19.19
CA SER A 3 -13.65 -6.35 18.57
C SER A 3 -12.75 -6.38 18.05
N GLY A 4 -12.40 -6.47 18.36
CA GLY A 4 -11.46 -6.40 17.74
C GLY A 4 -11.12 -6.96 16.69
N HIS A 5 -11.50 -7.36 16.51
CA HIS A 5 -11.20 -7.77 15.59
C HIS A 5 -11.26 -7.39 14.57
N VAL A 6 -11.69 -7.00 14.86
CA VAL A 6 -11.78 -6.62 14.01
C VAL A 6 -11.04 -6.25 13.28
N PHE A 7 -11.01 -6.29 13.73
CA PHE A 7 -10.21 -5.92 13.19
C PHE A 7 -9.88 -6.02 11.91
N HIS A 8 -9.76 -5.96 11.24
CA HIS A 8 -9.30 -5.95 9.89
C HIS A 8 -9.72 -7.13 9.07
N PRO A 9 -10.93 -7.60 9.18
CA PRO A 9 -11.36 -8.72 8.36
C PRO A 9 -11.25 -8.40 6.87
N GLY A 10 -11.44 -7.13 6.50
CA GLY A 10 -11.35 -6.76 5.10
C GLY A 10 -9.95 -6.86 4.52
N HIS A 11 -8.93 -6.76 5.38
CA HIS A 11 -7.57 -6.77 4.90
C HIS A 11 -7.06 -8.17 4.59
N SER A 12 -7.61 -9.20 5.23
CA SER A 12 -7.15 -10.55 4.95
C SER A 12 -7.48 -10.96 3.51
N GLU A 13 -8.47 -10.31 2.90
CA GLU A 13 -8.82 -10.58 1.52
C GLU A 13 -7.78 -10.02 0.55
N LEU A 14 -6.91 -9.15 1.03
CA LEU A 14 -5.91 -8.51 0.19
C LEU A 14 -4.63 -9.33 0.07
N HIS A 15 -4.51 -10.43 0.82
CA HIS A 15 -3.30 -11.25 0.82
C HIS A 15 -2.94 -11.64 -0.62
N GLY A 16 -1.72 -11.32 -1.03
CA GLY A 16 -1.22 -11.62 -2.36
C GLY A 16 -1.61 -10.61 -3.43
N ILE A 17 -2.41 -9.62 -3.07
CA ILE A 17 -2.88 -8.60 -4.02
C ILE A 17 -1.96 -7.39 -3.94
N THR A 18 -1.65 -6.81 -5.10
CA THR A 18 -0.86 -5.58 -5.13
C THR A 18 -1.74 -4.42 -4.67
N VAL A 19 -1.28 -3.75 -3.64
CA VAL A 19 -2.03 -2.65 -3.03
C VAL A 19 -1.22 -1.37 -3.04
N VAL A 20 -1.92 -0.27 -2.88
CA VAL A 20 -1.35 1.06 -2.70
C VAL A 20 -1.61 1.45 -1.25
N VAL A 21 -0.55 1.78 -0.52
CA VAL A 21 -0.67 2.24 0.85
C VAL A 21 -0.34 3.72 0.89
N GLU A 22 -1.35 4.53 1.19
CA GLU A 22 -1.17 5.96 1.38
C GLU A 22 -0.87 6.19 2.84
N THR A 23 0.10 7.04 3.12
CA THR A 23 0.49 7.30 4.50
C THR A 23 0.06 8.69 4.92
N THR A 24 0.18 8.95 6.22
CA THR A 24 -0.14 10.27 6.78
C THR A 24 0.93 11.30 6.41
N GLY A 25 2.11 10.84 5.96
CA GLY A 25 3.17 11.72 5.51
C GLY A 25 3.21 11.76 3.98
N ASP A 26 4.39 11.98 3.44
CA ASP A 26 4.59 12.12 2.00
C ASP A 26 4.91 10.81 1.30
N ALA A 27 5.04 9.73 2.03
CA ALA A 27 5.43 8.45 1.44
C ALA A 27 4.21 7.71 0.90
N LEU A 28 4.42 7.04 -0.22
CA LEU A 28 3.41 6.18 -0.84
C LEU A 28 4.09 4.86 -1.16
N PHE A 29 3.43 3.76 -0.86
CA PHE A 29 4.01 2.43 -1.10
C PHE A 29 3.09 1.61 -1.98
N VAL A 30 3.69 0.84 -2.89
CA VAL A 30 2.96 -0.11 -3.71
C VAL A 30 3.67 -1.44 -3.60
N GLY A 31 2.94 -2.49 -3.23
CA GLY A 31 3.53 -3.81 -3.08
C GLY A 31 2.45 -4.84 -2.85
N ARG A 32 2.88 -6.11 -2.73
CA ARG A 32 1.93 -7.17 -2.47
C ARG A 32 1.63 -7.24 -0.97
N TYR A 33 0.36 -7.17 -0.66
CA TYR A 33 -0.08 -7.26 0.72
C TYR A 33 0.19 -8.66 1.26
N HIS A 34 0.87 -8.76 2.37
CA HIS A 34 1.11 -10.05 3.01
C HIS A 34 0.23 -10.23 4.21
N GLU A 35 0.38 -9.39 5.21
CA GLU A 35 -0.45 -9.49 6.41
C GLU A 35 -0.29 -8.23 7.24
N GLU A 36 -1.21 -8.08 8.18
CA GLU A 36 -1.08 -7.03 9.17
C GLU A 36 -0.52 -7.65 10.44
N THR A 37 0.52 -7.02 10.98
CA THR A 37 1.18 -7.49 12.20
C THR A 37 1.01 -6.44 13.29
N VAL A 38 1.46 -6.76 14.50
CA VAL A 38 1.42 -5.77 15.57
C VAL A 38 2.29 -4.55 15.25
N ALA A 39 3.30 -4.74 14.40
CA ALA A 39 4.18 -3.63 14.02
C ALA A 39 3.59 -2.80 12.88
N GLY A 40 2.65 -3.35 12.11
CA GLY A 40 2.05 -2.63 11.00
C GLY A 40 1.73 -3.54 9.84
N VAL A 41 1.54 -2.92 8.68
CA VAL A 41 1.18 -3.61 7.45
C VAL A 41 2.45 -4.09 6.76
N LEU A 42 2.55 -5.40 6.53
CA LEU A 42 3.70 -6.00 5.88
C LEU A 42 3.40 -6.20 4.40
N LEU A 43 4.24 -5.61 3.56
CA LEU A 43 4.16 -5.76 2.11
C LEU A 43 5.40 -6.44 1.59
N HIS A 44 5.26 -7.14 0.47
CA HIS A 44 6.39 -7.76 -0.24
C HIS A 44 6.60 -7.08 -1.58
N ASP A 45 7.85 -7.05 -2.04
CA ASP A 45 8.22 -6.49 -3.35
C ASP A 45 7.67 -5.07 -3.49
N VAL A 46 8.23 -4.16 -2.72
CA VAL A 46 7.65 -2.85 -2.47
C VAL A 46 8.39 -1.76 -3.22
N ALA A 47 7.63 -0.94 -3.94
CA ALA A 47 8.13 0.31 -4.50
C ALA A 47 7.65 1.45 -3.61
N GLU A 48 8.53 2.43 -3.43
CA GLU A 48 8.26 3.54 -2.55
C GLU A 48 8.42 4.85 -3.30
N LEU A 49 7.44 5.74 -3.17
CA LEU A 49 7.52 7.10 -3.69
C LEU A 49 7.57 8.04 -2.51
N GLN A 50 8.68 8.78 -2.39
CA GLN A 50 8.76 9.85 -1.40
C GLN A 50 8.16 11.12 -2.01
N ALA A 51 7.79 12.05 -1.16
CA ALA A 51 7.24 13.34 -1.60
C ALA A 51 6.00 13.18 -2.47
N ALA A 52 5.12 12.25 -2.09
CA ALA A 52 3.90 11.99 -2.85
C ALA A 52 2.81 13.03 -2.58
N GLY A 53 3.18 14.17 -2.03
CA GLY A 53 2.22 15.23 -1.74
C GLY A 53 1.66 15.89 -2.98
N ASP A 54 2.36 15.81 -4.10
CA ASP A 54 1.89 16.36 -5.36
C ASP A 54 1.03 15.31 -6.06
N ALA A 55 -0.25 15.65 -6.28
CA ALA A 55 -1.19 14.70 -6.86
C ALA A 55 -0.77 14.23 -8.23
N ALA A 56 -0.20 15.12 -9.05
CA ALA A 56 0.21 14.74 -10.39
C ALA A 56 1.37 13.74 -10.36
N THR A 57 2.32 13.96 -9.45
CA THR A 57 3.44 13.04 -9.30
C THR A 57 2.96 11.68 -8.83
N ARG A 58 2.02 11.67 -7.88
CA ARG A 58 1.47 10.44 -7.34
C ARG A 58 0.73 9.67 -8.42
N GLU A 59 -0.09 10.37 -9.20
CA GLU A 59 -0.85 9.71 -10.25
C GLU A 59 0.06 9.11 -11.33
N GLU A 60 1.10 9.83 -11.69
CA GLU A 60 2.03 9.33 -12.69
C GLU A 60 2.76 8.10 -12.18
N PHE A 61 3.18 8.12 -10.93
CA PHE A 61 3.84 6.97 -10.32
C PHE A 61 2.92 5.74 -10.35
N LEU A 62 1.66 5.93 -9.97
CA LEU A 62 0.71 4.83 -9.92
C LEU A 62 0.36 4.32 -11.31
N ARG A 63 0.23 5.24 -12.27
CA ARG A 63 -0.07 4.85 -13.65
C ARG A 63 1.07 4.02 -14.23
N LYS A 64 2.30 4.44 -14.02
CA LYS A 64 3.44 3.69 -14.50
C LYS A 64 3.55 2.34 -13.80
N THR A 65 3.29 2.31 -12.52
CA THR A 65 3.33 1.06 -11.77
C THR A 65 2.27 0.10 -12.26
N PHE A 66 1.08 0.59 -12.51
CA PHE A 66 0.01 -0.25 -13.02
C PHE A 66 0.36 -0.80 -14.40
N LYS A 67 0.95 0.04 -15.25
CA LYS A 67 1.20 -0.32 -16.64
C LYS A 67 2.42 -1.21 -16.79
N PHE A 68 3.48 -0.95 -16.04
CA PHE A 68 4.76 -1.62 -16.24
C PHE A 68 5.16 -2.55 -15.09
N GLY A 69 4.35 -2.61 -14.03
CA GLY A 69 4.65 -3.45 -12.89
C GLY A 69 5.38 -2.69 -11.80
N VAL A 70 5.49 -3.34 -10.64
CA VAL A 70 6.12 -2.76 -9.47
C VAL A 70 7.64 -2.87 -9.62
N HIS A 71 8.32 -1.74 -9.57
CA HIS A 71 9.78 -1.71 -9.51
C HIS A 71 10.18 -1.79 -8.05
N ALA A 72 10.29 -2.99 -7.54
CA ALA A 72 10.51 -3.22 -6.12
C ALA A 72 11.86 -2.68 -5.68
N GLN A 73 11.84 -1.80 -4.69
CA GLN A 73 13.05 -1.26 -4.08
C GLN A 73 13.36 -2.00 -2.78
N HIS A 74 12.33 -2.62 -2.21
CA HIS A 74 12.45 -3.38 -0.97
C HIS A 74 11.86 -4.76 -1.19
N GLY A 75 12.52 -5.79 -0.67
CA GLY A 75 11.97 -7.15 -0.72
C GLY A 75 10.72 -7.25 0.14
N HIS A 76 10.73 -6.58 1.27
CA HIS A 76 9.56 -6.46 2.11
C HIS A 76 9.68 -5.18 2.92
N LYS A 77 8.54 -4.69 3.42
CA LYS A 77 8.53 -3.49 4.22
C LYS A 77 7.33 -3.51 5.14
N VAL A 78 7.54 -3.08 6.38
CA VAL A 78 6.45 -2.94 7.35
C VAL A 78 6.16 -1.45 7.48
N ILE A 79 4.89 -1.10 7.26
CA ILE A 79 4.44 0.28 7.39
C ILE A 79 3.69 0.37 8.71
N PRO A 80 4.18 1.17 9.68
CA PRO A 80 3.53 1.24 10.99
C PRO A 80 2.05 1.57 10.87
N THR A 81 1.25 0.91 11.66
CA THR A 81 -0.21 1.05 11.59
C THR A 81 -0.64 2.51 11.68
N LEU A 82 -0.01 3.27 12.55
CA LEU A 82 -0.39 4.67 12.74
C LEU A 82 -0.05 5.56 11.55
N GLU A 83 0.82 5.08 10.67
CA GLU A 83 1.17 5.85 9.47
C GLU A 83 0.30 5.49 8.29
N VAL A 84 -0.46 4.42 8.37
CA VAL A 84 -1.31 3.99 7.26
C VAL A 84 -2.56 4.86 7.25
N ARG A 85 -2.75 5.59 6.15
CA ARG A 85 -3.94 6.39 5.98
C ARG A 85 -5.01 5.64 5.21
N ARG A 86 -4.58 4.89 4.19
CA ARG A 86 -5.52 4.20 3.33
C ARG A 86 -4.79 3.08 2.59
N ILE A 87 -5.47 1.95 2.42
CA ILE A 87 -4.99 0.84 1.60
C ILE A 87 -6.04 0.61 0.52
N SER A 88 -5.59 0.56 -0.73
CA SER A 88 -6.49 0.28 -1.85
C SER A 88 -5.78 -0.63 -2.83
N ARG A 89 -6.55 -1.27 -3.70
CA ARG A 89 -5.96 -2.15 -4.70
C ARG A 89 -5.41 -1.30 -5.84
N LEU A 90 -4.23 -1.67 -6.33
CA LEU A 90 -3.62 -0.94 -7.43
C LEU A 90 -4.53 -0.89 -8.65
N VAL A 91 -5.25 -1.98 -8.94
CA VAL A 91 -6.10 -2.04 -10.11
C VAL A 91 -7.20 -0.96 -10.10
N GLU A 92 -7.55 -0.47 -8.92
CA GLU A 92 -8.58 0.56 -8.80
C GLU A 92 -8.10 1.92 -9.28
N TRP A 93 -6.80 2.07 -9.41
CA TRP A 93 -6.22 3.34 -9.86
C TRP A 93 -6.19 3.48 -11.36
N ASP A 94 -6.53 2.41 -12.08
CA ASP A 94 -6.58 2.44 -13.53
C ASP A 94 -7.79 3.19 -14.05
N LYS A 95 -8.67 3.59 -13.19
CA LYS A 95 -9.91 4.24 -13.59
C LYS A 95 -9.74 5.72 -13.88
N GLY A 96 -8.60 6.23 -13.69
CA GLY A 96 -8.31 7.64 -13.79
C GLY A 96 -8.68 8.33 -15.02
#